data_ca94dd3593e5363d51ac5fbc0130c2f0
#
_entry.id   ca94dd3593e5363d51ac5fbc0130c2f0
#
_cell.length_a   1.000
_cell.length_b   1.000
_cell.length_c   1.000
_cell.angle_alpha   90.00
_cell.angle_beta   90.00
_cell.angle_gamma   90.00
#
_symmetry.space_group_name_H-M   'P 1'
#
loop_
_entity.id
_entity.type
_entity.pdbx_description
1 polymer ?
#
loop_
_entity_poly.entity_id
_entity_poly.type
_entity_poly.pdbx_seq_one_letter_code
_entity_poly.pdbx_strand_id
1 'polypeptide(L)'
;MKNKEDVIRMEGTIVEALPNAMFRVLLDNGHKVLAHVSGKMRKNFIRLVPGDRVIVELTIYDLTRGRIVYRKKVDSRGEEEIEED
;
A
#
# COMPACT_ATOMS: atom_id res chain seq x y z
N MET A 1 -16.40 3.48 -15.28
CA MET A 1 -15.05 4.03 -15.06
C MET A 1 -15.03 4.79 -13.74
N LYS A 2 -13.99 4.57 -12.94
CA LYS A 2 -13.89 5.22 -11.64
C LYS A 2 -13.36 6.63 -11.79
N ASN A 3 -13.97 7.56 -11.06
CA ASN A 3 -13.45 8.91 -10.92
C ASN A 3 -12.42 8.94 -9.80
N LYS A 4 -11.59 9.97 -9.78
CA LYS A 4 -10.66 10.19 -8.68
C LYS A 4 -11.39 10.34 -7.35
N GLU A 5 -12.61 10.86 -7.38
CA GLU A 5 -13.42 11.03 -6.19
C GLU A 5 -13.83 9.72 -5.53
N ASP A 6 -13.80 8.63 -6.29
CA ASP A 6 -14.16 7.31 -5.78
C ASP A 6 -12.99 6.58 -5.14
N VAL A 7 -11.85 7.22 -5.07
CA VAL A 7 -10.62 6.60 -4.59
C VAL A 7 -10.13 7.32 -3.35
N ILE A 8 -9.76 6.53 -2.34
CA ILE A 8 -9.22 7.04 -1.08
C ILE A 8 -7.83 6.47 -0.92
N ARG A 9 -6.87 7.30 -0.55
CA ARG A 9 -5.52 6.85 -0.23
C ARG A 9 -5.32 6.91 1.27
N MET A 10 -4.83 5.81 1.83
CA MET A 10 -4.58 5.72 3.27
C MET A 10 -3.23 5.09 3.53
N GLU A 11 -2.59 5.56 4.56
CA GLU A 11 -1.30 5.02 4.97
C GLU A 11 -1.52 3.85 5.92
N GLY A 12 -0.65 2.85 5.82
CA GLY A 12 -0.70 1.69 6.69
C GLY A 12 0.63 0.96 6.76
N THR A 13 0.64 -0.11 7.52
CA THR A 13 1.81 -0.95 7.70
C THR A 13 1.51 -2.36 7.22
N ILE A 14 2.41 -2.93 6.43
CA ILE A 14 2.26 -4.32 6.01
C ILE A 14 2.46 -5.20 7.24
N VAL A 15 1.47 -6.05 7.53
CA VAL A 15 1.52 -6.95 8.68
C VAL A 15 1.73 -8.40 8.25
N GLU A 16 1.45 -8.73 7.00
CA GLU A 16 1.62 -10.11 6.52
C GLU A 16 1.83 -10.11 5.01
N ALA A 17 2.78 -10.93 4.56
CA ALA A 17 2.98 -11.18 3.13
C ALA A 17 2.25 -12.46 2.76
N LEU A 18 1.47 -12.41 1.69
CA LEU A 18 0.64 -13.51 1.22
C LEU A 18 1.09 -13.95 -0.17
N PRO A 19 0.66 -15.14 -0.63
CA PRO A 19 0.99 -15.56 -1.98
C PRO A 19 0.47 -14.61 -3.06
N ASN A 20 1.08 -14.67 -4.24
CA ASN A 20 0.65 -13.94 -5.44
C ASN A 20 0.76 -12.43 -5.29
N ALA A 21 1.82 -11.97 -4.60
CA ALA A 21 2.08 -10.54 -4.39
C ALA A 21 0.92 -9.82 -3.69
N MET A 22 0.25 -10.54 -2.80
CA MET A 22 -0.81 -9.97 -1.96
C MET A 22 -0.25 -9.69 -0.58
N PHE A 23 -0.83 -8.70 0.09
CA PHE A 23 -0.37 -8.28 1.41
C PHE A 23 -1.55 -7.92 2.28
N ARG A 24 -1.44 -8.25 3.56
CA ARG A 24 -2.40 -7.74 4.54
C ARG A 24 -1.79 -6.49 5.15
N VAL A 25 -2.55 -5.40 5.10
CA VAL A 25 -2.08 -4.09 5.55
C VAL A 25 -3.00 -3.60 6.66
N LEU A 26 -2.40 -3.19 7.77
CA LEU A 26 -3.12 -2.53 8.85
C LEU A 26 -3.06 -1.03 8.59
N LEU A 27 -4.19 -0.45 8.25
CA LEU A 27 -4.30 0.98 8.01
C LEU A 27 -4.21 1.74 9.34
N ASP A 28 -3.80 2.99 9.26
CA ASP A 28 -3.63 3.81 10.46
C ASP A 28 -4.97 4.07 11.19
N ASN A 29 -6.09 3.87 10.52
CA ASN A 29 -7.40 3.98 11.15
C ASN A 29 -7.85 2.69 11.86
N GLY A 30 -7.00 1.66 11.89
CA GLY A 30 -7.29 0.39 12.55
C GLY A 30 -7.89 -0.68 11.66
N HIS A 31 -8.26 -0.36 10.43
CA HIS A 31 -8.79 -1.35 9.50
C HIS A 31 -7.69 -2.18 8.87
N LYS A 32 -7.95 -3.46 8.69
CA LYS A 32 -7.07 -4.35 7.92
C LYS A 32 -7.66 -4.52 6.53
N VAL A 33 -6.81 -4.40 5.53
CA VAL A 33 -7.24 -4.57 4.14
C VAL A 33 -6.34 -5.59 3.45
N LEU A 34 -6.90 -6.25 2.45
CA LEU A 34 -6.14 -7.13 1.58
C LEU A 34 -5.71 -6.30 0.38
N ALA A 35 -4.40 -6.18 0.16
CA ALA A 35 -3.88 -5.29 -0.87
C ALA A 35 -2.98 -6.04 -1.84
N HIS A 36 -3.04 -5.67 -3.09
CA HIS A 36 -2.09 -6.15 -4.09
C HIS A 36 -1.17 -5.00 -4.49
N VAL A 37 -0.01 -5.36 -5.05
CA VAL A 37 0.96 -4.37 -5.49
C VAL A 37 0.53 -3.82 -6.84
N SER A 38 0.65 -2.49 -7.03
CA SER A 38 0.33 -1.87 -8.31
C SER A 38 1.23 -2.43 -9.41
N GLY A 39 0.74 -2.37 -10.66
CA GLY A 39 1.51 -2.88 -11.78
C GLY A 39 2.84 -2.18 -11.96
N LYS A 40 2.88 -0.87 -11.71
CA LYS A 40 4.13 -0.10 -11.82
C LYS A 40 5.14 -0.50 -10.75
N MET A 41 4.69 -0.68 -9.52
CA MET A 41 5.60 -1.10 -8.45
C MET A 41 6.15 -2.49 -8.72
N ARG A 42 5.32 -3.38 -9.25
CA ARG A 42 5.74 -4.72 -9.62
C ARG A 42 6.77 -4.68 -10.75
N LYS A 43 6.54 -3.83 -11.73
CA LYS A 43 7.44 -3.63 -12.85
C LYS A 43 8.81 -3.11 -12.39
N ASN A 44 8.82 -2.25 -11.37
CA ASN A 44 10.04 -1.67 -10.83
C ASN A 44 10.70 -2.54 -9.78
N PHE A 45 10.18 -3.74 -9.55
CA PHE A 45 10.75 -4.72 -8.60
C PHE A 45 10.87 -4.17 -7.18
N ILE A 46 9.96 -3.32 -6.76
CA ILE A 46 9.97 -2.81 -5.40
C ILE A 46 9.57 -3.94 -4.46
N ARG A 47 10.46 -4.24 -3.52
CA ARG A 47 10.25 -5.33 -2.58
C ARG A 47 9.53 -4.83 -1.34
N LEU A 48 8.47 -5.53 -0.97
CA LEU A 48 7.67 -5.19 0.20
C LEU A 48 7.75 -6.34 1.21
N VAL A 49 7.94 -5.99 2.47
CA VAL A 49 8.02 -6.97 3.55
C VAL A 49 7.19 -6.47 4.74
N PRO A 50 6.80 -7.39 5.66
CA PRO A 50 6.09 -6.95 6.87
C PRO A 50 6.90 -5.91 7.62
N GLY A 51 6.22 -4.88 8.09
CA GLY A 51 6.84 -3.74 8.75
C GLY A 51 6.99 -2.53 7.86
N ASP A 52 6.92 -2.68 6.55
CA ASP A 52 7.03 -1.55 5.64
C ASP A 52 5.80 -0.66 5.73
N ARG A 53 6.04 0.64 5.67
CA ARG A 53 4.96 1.62 5.59
C ARG A 53 4.62 1.83 4.13
N VAL A 54 3.33 1.82 3.83
CA VAL A 54 2.85 1.92 2.45
C VAL A 54 1.64 2.83 2.39
N ILE A 55 1.36 3.32 1.18
CA ILE A 55 0.11 4.01 0.90
C ILE A 55 -0.74 3.08 0.05
N VAL A 56 -1.95 2.84 0.51
CA VAL A 56 -2.90 1.93 -0.14
C VAL A 56 -4.03 2.77 -0.73
N GLU A 57 -4.36 2.47 -1.97
CA GLU A 57 -5.48 3.09 -2.65
C GLU A 57 -6.68 2.16 -2.56
N LEU A 58 -7.78 2.69 -2.04
CA LEU A 58 -9.01 1.96 -1.84
C LEU A 58 -10.12 2.66 -2.62
N THR A 59 -11.20 1.93 -2.90
CA THR A 59 -12.39 2.56 -3.46
C THR A 59 -13.46 2.63 -2.39
N ILE A 60 -14.36 3.60 -2.53
CA ILE A 60 -15.48 3.73 -1.58
C ILE A 60 -16.45 2.56 -1.71
N TYR A 61 -16.36 1.80 -2.79
CA TYR A 61 -17.24 0.66 -3.05
C TYR A 61 -16.77 -0.61 -2.35
N ASP A 62 -15.48 -0.67 -1.99
CA ASP A 62 -14.94 -1.82 -1.27
C ASP A 62 -13.72 -1.39 -0.46
N LEU A 63 -13.95 -1.14 0.82
CA LEU A 63 -12.90 -0.68 1.73
C LEU A 63 -12.12 -1.85 2.34
N THR A 64 -12.38 -3.08 1.91
CA THR A 64 -11.67 -4.27 2.42
C THR A 64 -10.52 -4.68 1.52
N ARG A 65 -10.44 -4.14 0.31
CA ARG A 65 -9.40 -4.46 -0.65
C ARG A 65 -8.79 -3.18 -1.21
N GLY A 66 -7.49 -3.22 -1.47
CA GLY A 66 -6.82 -2.06 -1.97
C GLY A 66 -5.64 -2.39 -2.85
N ARG A 67 -4.99 -1.34 -3.31
CA ARG A 67 -3.81 -1.44 -4.14
C ARG A 67 -2.70 -0.62 -3.51
N ILE A 68 -1.55 -1.25 -3.29
CA ILE A 68 -0.38 -0.55 -2.75
C ILE A 68 0.23 0.26 -3.91
N VAL A 69 0.28 1.57 -3.74
CA VAL A 69 0.74 2.47 -4.79
C VAL A 69 2.06 3.16 -4.46
N TYR A 70 2.43 3.22 -3.17
CA TYR A 70 3.71 3.79 -2.76
C TYR A 70 4.26 3.01 -1.58
N ARG A 71 5.58 2.97 -1.49
CA ARG A 71 6.27 2.49 -0.29
C ARG A 71 6.98 3.68 0.33
N LYS A 72 6.71 3.94 1.60
CA LYS A 72 7.42 4.97 2.34
C LYS A 72 8.74 4.40 2.83
N LYS A 73 9.79 5.17 2.70
CA LYS A 73 11.11 4.74 3.05
C LYS A 73 11.69 5.73 4.05
N VAL A 74 12.32 5.20 5.10
CA VAL A 74 12.96 6.04 6.11
C VAL A 74 14.47 5.94 5.88
N ASP A 75 15.13 7.09 5.68
CA ASP A 75 16.57 7.10 5.46
C ASP A 75 17.31 6.99 6.80
N SER A 76 18.64 6.97 6.71
CA SER A 76 19.48 6.78 7.90
C SER A 76 19.37 7.91 8.91
N ARG A 77 18.77 9.03 8.54
CA ARG A 77 18.57 10.18 9.44
C ARG A 77 17.15 10.22 10.00
N GLY A 78 16.33 9.24 9.64
CA GLY A 78 14.95 9.19 10.07
C GLY A 78 13.98 9.95 9.18
N GLU A 79 14.42 10.48 8.07
CA GLU A 79 13.56 11.17 7.13
C GLU A 79 12.80 10.17 6.28
N GLU A 80 11.52 10.43 6.05
CA GLU A 80 10.71 9.57 5.22
C GLU A 80 10.77 9.99 3.75
N GLU A 81 10.85 8.99 2.89
CA GLU A 81 10.77 9.20 1.44
C GLU A 81 9.63 8.35 0.90
N ILE A 82 8.99 8.84 -0.15
CA ILE A 82 7.96 8.08 -0.85
C ILE A 82 8.56 7.60 -2.15
N GLU A 83 8.58 6.28 -2.34
CA GLU A 83 9.00 5.69 -3.59
C GLU A 83 7.80 5.54 -4.49
N GLU A 84 7.78 6.28 -5.57
CA GLU A 84 6.72 6.18 -6.57
C GLU A 84 7.08 5.12 -7.60
N ASP A 85 6.05 4.44 -8.02
CA ASP A 85 6.22 3.46 -9.09
C ASP A 85 6.19 4.10 -10.48
#